data_ab7f84a5f3d4341a60381ff28009210d
#
_entry.id   ab7f84a5f3d4341a60381ff28009210d
#
_cell.length_a   1.000
_cell.length_b   1.000
_cell.length_c   1.000
_cell.angle_alpha   90.00
_cell.angle_beta   90.00
_cell.angle_gamma   90.00
#
_symmetry.space_group_name_H-M   'P 1'
#
loop_
_entity.id
_entity.type
_entity.pdbx_description
1 polymer ?
#
loop_
_entity_poly.entity_id
_entity_poly.type
_entity_poly.pdbx_seq_one_letter_code
_entity_poly.pdbx_strand_id
1 'polypeptide(L)'
;MKKISLTFLFCVLGCLAFAQSLKVVIKQDGKVIEPVNDVYELKKSAFLFEITSVNLEGFLVGATSDKNIYTAAVGHYNPEVPWFQSTGMAEELYNKDKELFLMDQAPSYWYYTDAKDHRFDKNPKGNLKQWTAARTITRFYDIMADQAVSLKDFEGNAYVLMYEPVYNDEYDLTGKKNLFQAVLSFKD
;
A
#
# COMPACT_ATOMS: atom_id res chain seq x y z
N MET A 1 -22.51 63.07 5.31
CA MET A 1 -22.73 61.70 5.78
C MET A 1 -21.90 60.76 4.94
N LYS A 2 -20.74 60.29 5.44
CA LYS A 2 -19.85 59.39 4.74
C LYS A 2 -20.26 57.95 5.08
N LYS A 3 -20.65 57.16 4.06
CA LYS A 3 -20.92 55.75 4.22
C LYS A 3 -19.60 55.00 4.32
N ILE A 4 -19.34 54.40 5.49
CA ILE A 4 -18.21 53.52 5.70
C ILE A 4 -18.63 52.15 5.15
N SER A 5 -18.01 51.82 4.02
CA SER A 5 -18.16 50.45 3.43
C SER A 5 -17.26 49.51 4.21
N LEU A 6 -17.87 48.65 5.02
CA LEU A 6 -17.18 47.61 5.77
C LEU A 6 -16.88 46.46 4.81
N THR A 7 -15.70 46.49 4.23
CA THR A 7 -15.19 45.38 3.42
C THR A 7 -14.89 44.22 4.35
N PHE A 8 -15.73 43.24 4.35
CA PHE A 8 -15.51 41.98 5.01
C PHE A 8 -14.33 41.25 4.31
N LEU A 9 -13.14 41.45 4.90
CA LEU A 9 -11.96 40.68 4.52
C LEU A 9 -12.20 39.24 5.03
N PHE A 10 -12.77 38.40 4.17
CA PHE A 10 -12.81 36.98 4.38
C PHE A 10 -11.35 36.47 4.34
N CYS A 11 -10.71 36.41 5.49
CA CYS A 11 -9.53 35.56 5.65
C CYS A 11 -9.96 34.14 5.43
N VAL A 12 -9.86 33.67 4.20
CA VAL A 12 -9.81 32.27 3.87
C VAL A 12 -8.47 31.78 4.47
N LEU A 13 -8.50 31.43 5.74
CA LEU A 13 -7.54 30.54 6.35
C LEU A 13 -7.71 29.22 5.60
N GLY A 14 -7.03 29.11 4.46
CA GLY A 14 -6.82 27.86 3.81
C GLY A 14 -6.12 26.97 4.83
N CYS A 15 -6.89 26.11 5.52
CA CYS A 15 -6.34 24.93 6.12
C CYS A 15 -5.63 24.22 4.98
N LEU A 16 -4.31 24.37 4.93
CA LEU A 16 -3.45 23.47 4.15
C LEU A 16 -3.62 22.11 4.80
N ALA A 17 -4.72 21.44 4.45
CA ALA A 17 -4.85 20.02 4.69
C ALA A 17 -3.71 19.41 3.91
N PHE A 18 -2.63 19.07 4.61
CA PHE A 18 -1.52 18.37 4.03
C PHE A 18 -2.07 17.05 3.49
N ALA A 19 -2.21 16.96 2.17
CA ALA A 19 -2.84 15.82 1.54
C ALA A 19 -2.07 14.55 1.92
N GLN A 20 -2.81 13.59 2.44
CA GLN A 20 -2.29 12.24 2.62
C GLN A 20 -2.14 11.62 1.24
N SER A 21 -0.98 11.02 0.97
CA SER A 21 -0.74 10.35 -0.30
C SER A 21 0.18 9.15 -0.13
N LEU A 22 -0.03 8.18 -1.00
CA LEU A 22 0.82 7.02 -1.17
C LEU A 22 1.17 6.92 -2.65
N LYS A 23 2.45 6.81 -2.93
CA LYS A 23 2.98 6.59 -4.28
C LYS A 23 3.73 5.27 -4.31
N VAL A 24 3.39 4.43 -5.27
CA VAL A 24 4.11 3.19 -5.55
C VAL A 24 4.87 3.33 -6.87
N VAL A 25 6.11 2.87 -6.87
CA VAL A 25 6.94 2.78 -8.07
C VAL A 25 7.50 1.36 -8.16
N ILE A 26 7.22 0.72 -9.28
CA ILE A 26 7.74 -0.61 -9.58
C ILE A 26 8.86 -0.47 -10.60
N LYS A 27 10.03 -1.07 -10.31
CA LYS A 27 11.18 -1.05 -11.23
C LYS A 27 11.64 -2.48 -11.50
N GLN A 28 11.99 -2.75 -12.74
CA GLN A 28 12.60 -4.01 -13.13
C GLN A 28 13.71 -3.75 -14.15
N ASP A 29 14.84 -4.44 -14.02
CA ASP A 29 16.04 -4.22 -14.85
C ASP A 29 16.49 -2.74 -14.88
N GLY A 30 16.37 -2.04 -13.75
CA GLY A 30 16.72 -0.62 -13.58
C GLY A 30 15.76 0.37 -14.25
N LYS A 31 14.62 -0.09 -14.81
CA LYS A 31 13.63 0.76 -15.47
C LYS A 31 12.35 0.81 -14.64
N VAL A 32 11.70 1.98 -14.62
CA VAL A 32 10.35 2.12 -14.08
C VAL A 32 9.39 1.40 -15.02
N ILE A 33 8.51 0.59 -14.45
CA ILE A 33 7.42 -0.06 -15.17
C ILE A 33 6.17 0.79 -14.96
N GLU A 34 5.67 1.34 -16.04
CA GLU A 34 4.44 2.11 -16.02
C GLU A 34 3.23 1.20 -16.22
N PRO A 35 2.16 1.35 -15.42
CA PRO A 35 0.99 0.50 -15.57
C PRO A 35 0.13 0.93 -16.76
N VAL A 36 -0.55 -0.03 -17.36
CA VAL A 36 -1.62 0.21 -18.32
C VAL A 36 -2.92 -0.30 -17.71
N ASN A 37 -3.88 0.60 -17.42
CA ASN A 37 -5.13 0.27 -16.72
C ASN A 37 -4.88 -0.49 -15.40
N ASP A 38 -3.99 0.03 -14.56
CA ASP A 38 -3.56 -0.56 -13.28
C ASP A 38 -2.87 -1.93 -13.39
N VAL A 39 -2.50 -2.36 -14.59
CA VAL A 39 -1.75 -3.61 -14.85
C VAL A 39 -0.29 -3.29 -15.09
N TYR A 40 0.59 -3.84 -14.25
CA TYR A 40 2.04 -3.82 -14.41
C TYR A 40 2.47 -5.12 -15.08
N GLU A 41 3.02 -5.02 -16.29
CA GLU A 41 3.60 -6.16 -16.97
C GLU A 41 5.06 -6.37 -16.55
N LEU A 42 5.33 -7.46 -15.87
CA LEU A 42 6.62 -7.80 -15.31
C LEU A 42 7.15 -9.09 -15.93
N LYS A 43 8.46 -9.24 -15.97
CA LYS A 43 9.12 -10.53 -16.24
C LYS A 43 9.07 -11.39 -14.98
N LYS A 44 9.13 -12.69 -15.13
CA LYS A 44 9.25 -13.67 -14.02
C LYS A 44 10.64 -13.61 -13.35
N SER A 45 11.06 -12.44 -12.95
CA SER A 45 12.34 -12.16 -12.28
C SER A 45 12.18 -11.06 -11.23
N ALA A 46 13.20 -10.86 -10.41
CA ALA A 46 13.19 -9.88 -9.35
C ALA A 46 12.76 -8.48 -9.83
N PHE A 47 11.96 -7.80 -9.01
CA PHE A 47 11.57 -6.42 -9.24
C PHE A 47 11.66 -5.61 -7.94
N LEU A 48 11.94 -4.33 -8.06
CA LEU A 48 11.93 -3.39 -6.95
C LEU A 48 10.52 -2.84 -6.77
N PHE A 49 10.01 -2.94 -5.54
CA PHE A 49 8.74 -2.35 -5.12
C PHE A 49 9.04 -1.24 -4.12
N GLU A 50 8.82 0.00 -4.52
CA GLU A 50 9.13 1.19 -3.74
C GLU A 50 7.83 1.93 -3.38
N ILE A 51 7.66 2.23 -2.11
CA ILE A 51 6.51 2.97 -1.57
C ILE A 51 7.01 4.28 -0.99
N THR A 52 6.41 5.39 -1.39
CA THR A 52 6.57 6.69 -0.73
C THR A 52 5.25 7.10 -0.11
N SER A 53 5.26 7.31 1.19
CA SER A 53 4.10 7.72 1.99
C SER A 53 4.28 9.15 2.48
N VAL A 54 3.22 9.94 2.41
CA VAL A 54 3.19 11.31 2.92
C VAL A 54 1.98 11.46 3.84
N ASN A 55 2.21 11.86 5.08
CA ASN A 55 1.20 12.11 6.11
C ASN A 55 0.23 10.95 6.40
N LEU A 56 0.58 9.73 6.03
CA LEU A 56 -0.14 8.54 6.47
C LEU A 56 0.46 8.04 7.78
N GLU A 57 -0.39 7.69 8.73
CA GLU A 57 0.05 7.08 9.98
C GLU A 57 0.38 5.61 9.78
N GLY A 58 -0.37 4.94 8.90
CA GLY A 58 -0.15 3.57 8.54
C GLY A 58 -1.07 3.10 7.42
N PHE A 59 -0.68 2.00 6.79
CA PHE A 59 -1.50 1.31 5.79
C PHE A 59 -1.16 -0.16 5.78
N LEU A 60 -2.12 -0.95 5.35
CA LEU A 60 -1.97 -2.37 5.16
C LEU A 60 -1.71 -2.66 3.68
N VAL A 61 -0.85 -3.63 3.44
CA VAL A 61 -0.50 -4.14 2.12
C VAL A 61 -0.86 -5.61 2.06
N GLY A 62 -1.59 -6.01 1.06
CA GLY A 62 -1.88 -7.40 0.81
C GLY A 62 -1.88 -7.71 -0.69
N ALA A 63 -1.73 -8.98 -1.00
CA ALA A 63 -1.86 -9.50 -2.35
C ALA A 63 -2.65 -10.81 -2.33
N THR A 64 -3.28 -11.14 -3.45
CA THR A 64 -3.93 -12.43 -3.67
C THR A 64 -3.79 -12.85 -5.14
N SER A 65 -3.82 -14.14 -5.40
CA SER A 65 -3.97 -14.68 -6.74
C SER A 65 -5.44 -14.78 -7.18
N ASP A 66 -6.38 -14.66 -6.24
CA ASP A 66 -7.82 -14.76 -6.52
C ASP A 66 -8.41 -13.39 -6.90
N LYS A 67 -8.78 -13.26 -8.17
CA LYS A 67 -9.43 -12.06 -8.70
C LYS A 67 -10.75 -11.73 -8.02
N ASN A 68 -11.51 -12.72 -7.56
CA ASN A 68 -12.81 -12.47 -6.94
C ASN A 68 -12.64 -11.89 -5.54
N ILE A 69 -11.70 -12.43 -4.76
CA ILE A 69 -11.31 -11.87 -3.46
C ILE A 69 -10.83 -10.44 -3.63
N TYR A 70 -9.93 -10.18 -4.58
CA TYR A 70 -9.44 -8.83 -4.88
C TYR A 70 -10.56 -7.87 -5.23
N THR A 71 -11.45 -8.27 -6.15
CA THR A 71 -12.57 -7.42 -6.59
C THR A 71 -13.49 -7.07 -5.42
N ALA A 72 -13.78 -8.03 -4.56
CA ALA A 72 -14.56 -7.79 -3.34
C ALA A 72 -13.81 -6.88 -2.35
N ALA A 73 -12.51 -7.09 -2.18
CA ALA A 73 -11.68 -6.29 -1.27
C ALA A 73 -11.51 -4.84 -1.74
N VAL A 74 -11.44 -4.59 -3.04
CA VAL A 74 -11.39 -3.22 -3.62
C VAL A 74 -12.71 -2.48 -3.41
N GLY A 75 -13.84 -3.17 -3.36
CA GLY A 75 -15.16 -2.61 -3.13
C GLY A 75 -15.34 -1.99 -1.73
N HIS A 76 -16.58 -1.83 -1.31
CA HIS A 76 -16.89 -1.41 0.05
C HIS A 76 -16.37 -2.44 1.06
N TYR A 77 -15.94 -1.95 2.23
CA TYR A 77 -15.54 -2.84 3.31
C TYR A 77 -16.69 -3.79 3.67
N ASN A 78 -16.36 -5.08 3.71
CA ASN A 78 -17.24 -6.14 4.15
C ASN A 78 -16.42 -7.16 4.93
N PRO A 79 -16.65 -7.34 6.25
CA PRO A 79 -15.88 -8.26 7.09
C PRO A 79 -15.97 -9.73 6.67
N GLU A 80 -16.99 -10.10 5.87
CA GLU A 80 -17.12 -11.47 5.34
C GLU A 80 -16.16 -11.78 4.20
N VAL A 81 -15.51 -10.77 3.63
CA VAL A 81 -14.48 -10.99 2.60
C VAL A 81 -13.25 -11.57 3.26
N PRO A 82 -12.76 -12.74 2.81
CA PRO A 82 -11.61 -13.40 3.42
C PRO A 82 -10.35 -12.53 3.54
N TRP A 83 -10.19 -11.57 2.62
CA TRP A 83 -9.13 -10.57 2.67
C TRP A 83 -8.99 -9.87 4.04
N PHE A 84 -10.09 -9.63 4.75
CA PHE A 84 -10.11 -8.89 6.01
C PHE A 84 -10.10 -9.77 7.26
N GLN A 85 -10.16 -11.09 7.09
CA GLN A 85 -10.34 -12.02 8.21
C GLN A 85 -9.04 -12.45 8.89
N SER A 86 -7.89 -12.28 8.25
CA SER A 86 -6.61 -12.63 8.84
C SER A 86 -5.68 -11.45 8.93
N THR A 87 -5.31 -11.10 10.16
CA THR A 87 -4.33 -10.05 10.46
C THR A 87 -3.32 -10.59 11.47
N GLY A 88 -2.07 -10.15 11.40
CA GLY A 88 -1.12 -10.30 12.49
C GLY A 88 0.00 -11.32 12.35
N MET A 89 -0.12 -12.39 11.58
CA MET A 89 1.01 -13.34 11.38
C MET A 89 2.00 -12.86 10.29
N ALA A 90 1.54 -12.01 9.43
CA ALA A 90 2.27 -11.55 8.26
C ALA A 90 3.46 -10.64 8.61
N GLU A 91 3.40 -9.91 9.72
CA GLU A 91 4.45 -9.00 10.14
C GLU A 91 5.76 -9.72 10.47
N GLU A 92 5.69 -10.86 11.15
CA GLU A 92 6.88 -11.67 11.46
C GLU A 92 7.56 -12.21 10.21
N LEU A 93 6.77 -12.61 9.19
CA LEU A 93 7.30 -13.10 7.92
C LEU A 93 8.04 -11.98 7.18
N TYR A 94 7.47 -10.78 7.10
CA TYR A 94 8.16 -9.64 6.51
C TYR A 94 9.43 -9.24 7.26
N ASN A 95 9.48 -9.44 8.57
CA ASN A 95 10.66 -9.17 9.37
C ASN A 95 11.80 -10.15 9.08
N LYS A 96 11.48 -11.41 8.84
CA LYS A 96 12.48 -12.45 8.53
C LYS A 96 12.99 -12.36 7.11
N ASP A 97 12.10 -12.04 6.17
CA ASP A 97 12.39 -12.10 4.75
C ASP A 97 11.96 -10.82 4.04
N LYS A 98 12.94 -10.03 3.63
CA LYS A 98 12.76 -8.75 2.96
C LYS A 98 12.47 -8.86 1.47
N GLU A 99 12.62 -10.05 0.88
CA GLU A 99 12.48 -10.29 -0.54
C GLU A 99 11.14 -10.90 -0.92
N LEU A 100 10.26 -11.11 0.05
CA LEU A 100 8.95 -11.71 -0.21
C LEU A 100 7.83 -10.67 -0.24
N PHE A 101 6.79 -11.00 -0.98
CA PHE A 101 5.49 -10.36 -0.95
C PHE A 101 4.45 -11.36 -0.45
N LEU A 102 3.71 -10.99 0.59
CA LEU A 102 2.71 -11.88 1.18
C LEU A 102 1.45 -11.95 0.31
N MET A 103 0.98 -13.16 0.10
CA MET A 103 -0.23 -13.46 -0.66
C MET A 103 -1.28 -14.15 0.21
N ASP A 104 -2.50 -14.13 -0.28
CA ASP A 104 -3.66 -14.83 0.23
C ASP A 104 -4.10 -14.47 1.64
N GLN A 105 -4.84 -13.35 1.70
CA GLN A 105 -5.70 -12.99 2.82
C GLN A 105 -4.98 -12.59 4.12
N ALA A 106 -3.81 -12.02 4.02
CA ALA A 106 -3.16 -11.48 5.19
C ALA A 106 -2.52 -10.11 4.91
N PRO A 107 -3.33 -9.07 4.73
CA PRO A 107 -2.78 -7.73 4.63
C PRO A 107 -2.00 -7.38 5.90
N SER A 108 -0.82 -6.82 5.72
CA SER A 108 0.11 -6.53 6.80
C SER A 108 0.67 -5.11 6.68
N TYR A 109 1.12 -4.58 7.80
CA TYR A 109 1.83 -3.32 7.83
C TYR A 109 3.23 -3.48 7.26
N TRP A 110 3.43 -3.06 6.03
CA TRP A 110 4.71 -3.17 5.34
C TRP A 110 5.85 -2.42 6.03
N TYR A 111 5.57 -1.27 6.58
CA TYR A 111 6.60 -0.34 7.04
C TYR A 111 7.05 -0.54 8.50
N TYR A 112 6.40 -1.38 9.27
CA TYR A 112 6.84 -1.70 10.63
C TYR A 112 8.02 -2.66 10.69
N THR A 113 8.44 -3.19 9.56
CA THR A 113 9.27 -4.36 9.53
C THR A 113 10.73 -4.14 9.89
N ASP A 114 11.32 -3.00 9.65
CA ASP A 114 12.63 -2.61 10.16
C ASP A 114 12.88 -1.12 9.87
N ALA A 115 13.30 -0.36 10.86
CA ALA A 115 13.69 1.05 10.68
C ALA A 115 14.80 1.25 9.64
N LYS A 116 15.59 0.22 9.35
CA LYS A 116 16.62 0.25 8.31
C LYS A 116 16.07 0.23 6.90
N ASP A 117 14.85 -0.29 6.71
CA ASP A 117 14.18 -0.34 5.40
C ASP A 117 13.43 0.95 5.10
N HIS A 118 13.39 1.88 6.06
CA HIS A 118 12.62 3.10 5.97
C HIS A 118 13.54 4.31 6.04
N ARG A 119 13.34 5.21 5.12
CA ARG A 119 13.95 6.52 5.16
C ARG A 119 12.89 7.55 5.49
N PHE A 120 13.02 8.19 6.66
CA PHE A 120 12.19 9.30 7.05
C PHE A 120 12.81 10.60 6.57
N ASP A 121 12.19 11.23 5.60
CA ASP A 121 12.51 12.59 5.18
C ASP A 121 11.53 13.56 5.86
N LYS A 122 12.03 14.30 6.85
CA LYS A 122 11.26 15.42 7.40
C LYS A 122 11.39 16.59 6.43
N ASN A 123 10.26 17.13 5.95
CA ASN A 123 10.28 18.37 5.21
C ASN A 123 10.75 19.49 6.15
N PRO A 124 11.89 20.14 5.91
CA PRO A 124 12.43 21.17 6.79
C PRO A 124 11.57 22.42 6.88
N LYS A 125 10.58 22.59 6.01
CA LYS A 125 9.68 23.75 5.96
C LYS A 125 8.25 23.47 6.41
N GLY A 126 7.95 22.25 6.90
CA GLY A 126 6.58 21.90 7.26
C GLY A 126 6.48 20.68 8.15
N ASN A 127 5.25 20.40 8.56
CA ASN A 127 4.91 19.25 9.40
C ASN A 127 4.68 17.96 8.60
N LEU A 128 5.13 17.92 7.34
CA LEU A 128 4.96 16.75 6.48
C LEU A 128 5.84 15.60 6.99
N LYS A 129 5.20 14.51 7.33
CA LYS A 129 5.87 13.23 7.57
C LYS A 129 5.95 12.48 6.25
N GLN A 130 7.13 12.34 5.69
CA GLN A 130 7.37 11.56 4.50
C GLN A 130 8.38 10.46 4.79
N TRP A 131 8.11 9.27 4.27
CA TRP A 131 9.06 8.17 4.30
C TRP A 131 8.96 7.34 3.02
N THR A 132 10.05 6.66 2.71
CA THR A 132 10.16 5.76 1.56
C THR A 132 10.67 4.43 2.05
N ALA A 133 10.03 3.35 1.62
CA ALA A 133 10.46 1.99 1.84
C ALA A 133 10.57 1.29 0.49
N ALA A 134 11.65 0.54 0.29
CA ALA A 134 11.90 -0.18 -0.95
C ALA A 134 12.31 -1.61 -0.65
N ARG A 135 11.75 -2.55 -1.42
CA ARG A 135 12.09 -3.97 -1.33
C ARG A 135 12.29 -4.57 -2.71
N THR A 136 13.32 -5.38 -2.85
CA THR A 136 13.50 -6.20 -4.03
C THR A 136 12.75 -7.50 -3.82
N ILE A 137 11.68 -7.70 -4.57
CA ILE A 137 10.83 -8.88 -4.46
C ILE A 137 11.35 -9.96 -5.39
N THR A 138 11.59 -11.15 -4.84
CA THR A 138 12.05 -12.33 -5.59
C THR A 138 11.06 -13.49 -5.55
N ARG A 139 10.08 -13.45 -4.62
CA ARG A 139 9.09 -14.49 -4.42
C ARG A 139 7.83 -14.00 -3.76
N PHE A 140 6.76 -14.73 -3.94
CA PHE A 140 5.55 -14.62 -3.15
C PHE A 140 5.57 -15.64 -2.02
N TYR A 141 4.87 -15.34 -0.92
CA TYR A 141 4.60 -16.30 0.14
C TYR A 141 3.10 -16.48 0.28
N ASP A 142 2.63 -17.67 -0.05
CA ASP A 142 1.24 -18.06 0.16
C ASP A 142 1.07 -18.46 1.62
N ILE A 143 0.34 -17.62 2.36
CA ILE A 143 0.14 -17.82 3.80
C ILE A 143 -0.75 -19.01 4.08
N MET A 144 -1.72 -19.28 3.22
CA MET A 144 -2.66 -20.39 3.41
C MET A 144 -2.00 -21.73 3.13
N ALA A 145 -1.11 -21.77 2.14
CA ALA A 145 -0.35 -22.96 1.79
C ALA A 145 0.95 -23.12 2.61
N ASP A 146 1.33 -22.09 3.40
CA ASP A 146 2.60 -22.01 4.13
C ASP A 146 3.81 -22.26 3.22
N GLN A 147 3.79 -21.63 2.03
CA GLN A 147 4.76 -21.92 0.97
C GLN A 147 5.25 -20.67 0.26
N ALA A 148 6.58 -20.59 0.05
CA ALA A 148 7.17 -19.61 -0.83
C ALA A 148 7.16 -20.09 -2.29
N VAL A 149 6.71 -19.23 -3.20
CA VAL A 149 6.69 -19.45 -4.64
C VAL A 149 7.63 -18.45 -5.30
N SER A 150 8.63 -18.92 -6.03
CA SER A 150 9.53 -18.03 -6.76
C SER A 150 8.78 -17.32 -7.87
N LEU A 151 9.22 -16.10 -8.25
CA LEU A 151 8.60 -15.39 -9.37
C LEU A 151 8.71 -16.17 -10.68
N LYS A 152 9.74 -17.02 -10.83
CA LYS A 152 9.92 -17.88 -12.00
C LYS A 152 8.81 -18.95 -12.11
N ASP A 153 8.39 -19.47 -10.97
CA ASP A 153 7.41 -20.55 -10.89
C ASP A 153 5.99 -20.03 -10.67
N PHE A 154 5.84 -18.70 -10.47
CA PHE A 154 4.54 -18.11 -10.24
C PHE A 154 3.69 -18.09 -11.51
N GLU A 155 2.49 -18.60 -11.39
CA GLU A 155 1.50 -18.68 -12.48
C GLU A 155 0.37 -17.67 -12.25
N GLY A 156 -0.02 -16.95 -13.32
CA GLY A 156 -1.14 -16.01 -13.29
C GLY A 156 -0.76 -14.59 -12.88
N ASN A 157 -1.65 -13.92 -12.14
CA ASN A 157 -1.51 -12.56 -11.71
C ASN A 157 -1.51 -12.46 -10.20
N ALA A 158 -0.73 -11.50 -9.67
CA ALA A 158 -0.86 -11.07 -8.29
C ALA A 158 -1.66 -9.76 -8.24
N TYR A 159 -2.73 -9.76 -7.47
CA TYR A 159 -3.62 -8.62 -7.26
C TYR A 159 -3.25 -7.93 -5.95
N VAL A 160 -2.80 -6.68 -6.02
CA VAL A 160 -2.29 -5.93 -4.87
C VAL A 160 -3.27 -4.85 -4.46
N LEU A 161 -3.57 -4.78 -3.17
CA LEU A 161 -4.34 -3.70 -2.57
C LEU A 161 -3.57 -3.14 -1.37
N MET A 162 -3.47 -1.81 -1.31
CA MET A 162 -3.03 -1.09 -0.11
C MET A 162 -4.16 -0.20 0.35
N TYR A 163 -4.42 -0.20 1.65
CA TYR A 163 -5.48 0.60 2.22
C TYR A 163 -5.14 1.08 3.63
N GLU A 164 -5.68 2.24 3.98
CA GLU A 164 -5.69 2.75 5.34
C GLU A 164 -6.89 2.11 6.06
N PRO A 165 -6.65 1.36 7.14
CA PRO A 165 -7.73 0.77 7.92
C PRO A 165 -8.44 1.84 8.74
N VAL A 166 -9.75 1.69 8.93
CA VAL A 166 -10.57 2.51 9.81
C VAL A 166 -11.06 1.62 10.95
N TYR A 167 -10.66 1.97 12.17
CA TYR A 167 -11.03 1.24 13.39
C TYR A 167 -12.04 2.03 14.18
N ASN A 168 -12.88 1.33 14.96
CA ASN A 168 -13.69 1.92 16.01
C ASN A 168 -12.87 2.10 17.31
N ASP A 169 -13.50 2.62 18.35
CA ASP A 169 -12.88 2.82 19.67
C ASP A 169 -12.47 1.49 20.36
N GLU A 170 -13.01 0.37 19.91
CA GLU A 170 -12.74 -0.98 20.40
C GLU A 170 -11.63 -1.68 19.58
N TYR A 171 -11.03 -0.96 18.62
CA TYR A 171 -10.01 -1.45 17.68
C TYR A 171 -10.51 -2.50 16.68
N ASP A 172 -11.83 -2.60 16.46
CA ASP A 172 -12.37 -3.41 15.38
C ASP A 172 -12.28 -2.67 14.06
N LEU A 173 -11.89 -3.39 13.01
CA LEU A 173 -11.88 -2.85 11.67
C LEU A 173 -13.32 -2.63 11.18
N THR A 174 -13.67 -1.38 10.93
CA THR A 174 -15.03 -0.98 10.52
C THR A 174 -15.10 -0.42 9.11
N GLY A 175 -13.94 -0.13 8.52
CA GLY A 175 -13.86 0.45 7.19
C GLY A 175 -12.46 0.48 6.65
N LYS A 176 -12.33 1.00 5.45
CA LYS A 176 -11.04 1.20 4.80
C LYS A 176 -11.08 2.32 3.78
N LYS A 177 -9.91 2.89 3.51
CA LYS A 177 -9.68 3.82 2.41
C LYS A 177 -8.62 3.23 1.50
N ASN A 178 -9.00 2.91 0.26
CA ASN A 178 -8.05 2.42 -0.72
C ASN A 178 -7.03 3.51 -1.06
N LEU A 179 -5.76 3.14 -1.05
CA LEU A 179 -4.64 4.04 -1.34
C LEU A 179 -3.94 3.66 -2.65
N PHE A 180 -3.83 2.36 -2.92
CA PHE A 180 -3.22 1.84 -4.14
C PHE A 180 -3.84 0.49 -4.50
N GLN A 181 -4.00 0.26 -5.78
CA GLN A 181 -4.51 -1.00 -6.32
C GLN A 181 -3.80 -1.30 -7.64
N ALA A 182 -3.42 -2.54 -7.85
CA ALA A 182 -2.70 -2.95 -9.03
C ALA A 182 -2.86 -4.45 -9.33
N VAL A 183 -2.63 -4.78 -10.57
CA VAL A 183 -2.43 -6.15 -11.03
C VAL A 183 -0.99 -6.30 -11.49
N LEU A 184 -0.26 -7.24 -10.91
CA LEU A 184 1.08 -7.62 -11.35
C LEU A 184 0.93 -8.84 -12.26
N SER A 185 1.15 -8.65 -13.54
CA SER A 185 1.04 -9.70 -14.57
C SER A 185 2.44 -10.13 -15.00
N PHE A 186 2.75 -11.42 -14.83
CA PHE A 186 4.08 -11.95 -15.10
C PHE A 186 4.11 -12.64 -16.46
N LYS A 187 5.10 -12.26 -17.27
CA LYS A 187 5.36 -12.83 -18.61
C LYS A 187 6.75 -13.45 -18.64
N ASP A 188 6.90 -14.48 -19.43
CA ASP A 188 8.19 -15.14 -19.69
C ASP A 188 9.12 -14.23 -20.47
#